data_55139d9dc515cb15d9095a1f06132e8e
#
_entry.id   55139d9dc515cb15d9095a1f06132e8e
#
_cell.length_a   1.000
_cell.length_b   1.000
_cell.length_c   1.000
_cell.angle_alpha   90.00
_cell.angle_beta   90.00
_cell.angle_gamma   90.00
#
_symmetry.space_group_name_H-M   'P 1'
#
loop_
_entity.id
_entity.type
_entity.pdbx_description
1 polymer ?
#
loop_
_entity_poly.entity_id
_entity_poly.type
_entity_poly.pdbx_seq_one_letter_code
_entity_poly.pdbx_strand_id
1 'polypeptide(L)'
;VTLETVIPSLRSTLYQHVDPAAWPLTTAPAPGGDLAVGGAALTELAARFGTPATVLDLDDVAARLRAYRVALPDADVAYAGKALLCAGLVPLLVEAGVRLDVCSGGELALALRAGMPADRIVVHGNAPTEAELDAAVTARVGRVVVDSLDVADRLAAVAARHRRVVDVLLRIAPGVDAGGHPAIRTGGDDQKFGVPLAGGRAAAVAAAIAGRRALRLVGLHCHLGSQIADTAVWERAVDPLLDLAAELPVALTELDLGGGHAVTGGTPFDVAGFARRVTGAIARGCSSRGLAPLRLGVEPGRAIVARAGVTLYRVQATKCAGSGRWFVAVDGGMGDNPRVALYGAAYDAHLVGRTTCAAWRPATVVGRYCEAGDVLARDVALPEDVTVGDVIAVPGTGAYHHAMASSYNLVGRPPLVGVRDGVARVLVRRETTADLLARDCCLPRSAPDAGSWDDEAWCGGVVLGRD
;
A
#
# COMPACT_ATOMS: atom_id res chain seq x y z
N VAL A 1 -4.99 -37.65 -19.76
CA VAL A 1 -3.81 -37.92 -18.90
C VAL A 1 -2.91 -36.72 -19.06
N THR A 2 -2.77 -35.92 -18.00
CA THR A 2 -1.88 -34.76 -18.00
C THR A 2 -0.44 -35.21 -17.72
N LEU A 3 0.56 -34.44 -18.15
CA LEU A 3 1.98 -34.72 -17.88
C LEU A 3 2.26 -34.90 -16.38
N GLU A 4 1.51 -34.23 -15.51
CA GLU A 4 1.53 -34.35 -14.06
C GLU A 4 1.14 -35.75 -13.54
N THR A 5 0.32 -36.49 -14.30
CA THR A 5 -0.07 -37.85 -13.95
C THR A 5 1.00 -38.88 -14.34
N VAL A 6 1.84 -38.54 -15.32
CA VAL A 6 2.89 -39.40 -15.85
C VAL A 6 4.24 -39.20 -15.12
N ILE A 7 4.49 -38.00 -14.62
CA ILE A 7 5.73 -37.66 -13.91
C ILE A 7 5.38 -37.00 -12.57
N PRO A 8 5.24 -37.77 -11.48
CA PRO A 8 4.87 -37.21 -10.15
C PRO A 8 5.81 -36.14 -9.62
N SER A 9 7.11 -36.19 -10.00
CA SER A 9 8.08 -35.15 -9.64
C SER A 9 7.81 -33.79 -10.29
N LEU A 10 7.12 -33.76 -11.44
CA LEU A 10 6.69 -32.52 -12.07
C LEU A 10 5.61 -31.80 -11.26
N ARG A 11 4.77 -32.53 -10.52
CA ARG A 11 3.75 -31.94 -9.65
C ARG A 11 4.37 -31.03 -8.59
N SER A 12 5.35 -31.52 -7.85
CA SER A 12 6.03 -30.73 -6.82
C SER A 12 6.72 -29.51 -7.42
N THR A 13 7.26 -29.62 -8.63
CA THR A 13 7.94 -28.51 -9.32
C THR A 13 6.93 -27.48 -9.86
N LEU A 14 5.79 -27.92 -10.38
CA LEU A 14 4.77 -26.99 -10.93
C LEU A 14 4.00 -26.24 -9.86
N TYR A 15 3.68 -26.89 -8.73
CA TYR A 15 2.95 -26.24 -7.63
C TYR A 15 3.86 -25.45 -6.66
N GLN A 16 5.17 -25.67 -6.70
CA GLN A 16 6.16 -24.81 -6.02
C GLN A 16 6.65 -23.65 -6.90
N HIS A 17 6.06 -23.48 -8.09
CA HIS A 17 6.43 -22.40 -8.98
C HIS A 17 6.04 -21.05 -8.36
N VAL A 18 7.04 -20.29 -8.00
CA VAL A 18 6.91 -18.92 -7.50
C VAL A 18 6.55 -18.03 -8.70
N ASP A 19 5.33 -17.48 -8.71
CA ASP A 19 4.94 -16.51 -9.73
C ASP A 19 5.73 -15.18 -9.52
N PRO A 20 6.64 -14.82 -10.44
CA PRO A 20 7.43 -13.59 -10.30
C PRO A 20 6.57 -12.32 -10.31
N ALA A 21 5.30 -12.40 -10.75
CA ALA A 21 4.38 -11.27 -10.72
C ALA A 21 3.79 -11.03 -9.32
N ALA A 22 3.73 -12.06 -8.47
CA ALA A 22 3.16 -12.00 -7.13
C ALA A 22 4.20 -11.90 -6.02
N TRP A 23 5.37 -12.54 -6.22
CA TRP A 23 6.42 -12.64 -5.21
C TRP A 23 7.44 -11.49 -5.30
N PRO A 24 8.16 -11.17 -4.19
CA PRO A 24 9.26 -10.20 -4.20
C PRO A 24 10.34 -10.54 -5.22
N LEU A 25 11.04 -9.52 -5.68
CA LEU A 25 12.06 -9.64 -6.72
C LEU A 25 13.21 -10.58 -6.33
N THR A 26 13.57 -10.60 -5.04
CA THR A 26 14.69 -11.41 -4.53
C THR A 26 14.28 -12.81 -4.08
N THR A 27 13.03 -13.21 -4.33
CA THR A 27 12.56 -14.54 -3.92
C THR A 27 13.34 -15.63 -4.64
N ALA A 28 13.88 -16.54 -3.86
CA ALA A 28 14.68 -17.67 -4.36
C ALA A 28 14.39 -18.95 -3.56
N PRO A 29 14.57 -20.15 -4.16
CA PRO A 29 14.55 -21.40 -3.42
C PRO A 29 15.59 -21.42 -2.30
N ALA A 30 15.22 -21.99 -1.16
CA ALA A 30 16.11 -22.24 -0.02
C ALA A 30 16.12 -23.75 0.34
N PRO A 31 17.13 -24.24 1.09
CA PRO A 31 17.22 -25.64 1.47
C PRO A 31 15.94 -26.17 2.16
N GLY A 32 15.69 -27.48 2.01
CA GLY A 32 14.58 -28.14 2.69
C GLY A 32 13.17 -27.86 2.12
N GLY A 33 13.09 -27.24 0.92
CA GLY A 33 11.80 -26.85 0.32
C GLY A 33 11.27 -25.52 0.84
N ASP A 34 12.14 -24.68 1.42
CA ASP A 34 11.82 -23.33 1.84
C ASP A 34 12.02 -22.33 0.69
N LEU A 35 11.55 -21.11 0.91
CA LEU A 35 11.85 -19.94 0.08
C LEU A 35 12.60 -18.91 0.92
N ALA A 36 13.49 -18.17 0.27
CA ALA A 36 14.15 -17.01 0.84
C ALA A 36 13.65 -15.73 0.17
N VAL A 37 13.58 -14.65 0.94
CA VAL A 37 13.31 -13.29 0.47
C VAL A 37 14.39 -12.38 1.04
N GLY A 38 14.99 -11.54 0.21
CA GLY A 38 16.11 -10.69 0.62
C GLY A 38 17.31 -11.48 1.16
N GLY A 39 17.47 -12.75 0.74
CA GLY A 39 18.51 -13.67 1.22
C GLY A 39 18.23 -14.33 2.57
N ALA A 40 17.05 -14.11 3.20
CA ALA A 40 16.67 -14.74 4.46
C ALA A 40 15.57 -15.79 4.24
N ALA A 41 15.73 -17.00 4.80
CA ALA A 41 14.76 -18.08 4.70
C ALA A 41 13.47 -17.73 5.45
N LEU A 42 12.31 -18.00 4.83
CA LEU A 42 11.00 -17.59 5.38
C LEU A 42 10.69 -18.30 6.71
N THR A 43 11.07 -19.58 6.83
CA THR A 43 10.86 -20.31 8.09
C THR A 43 11.76 -19.83 9.22
N GLU A 44 13.00 -19.38 8.92
CA GLU A 44 13.85 -18.73 9.92
C GLU A 44 13.27 -17.40 10.39
N LEU A 45 12.69 -16.62 9.46
CA LEU A 45 11.99 -15.38 9.81
C LEU A 45 10.76 -15.67 10.67
N ALA A 46 9.98 -16.71 10.32
CA ALA A 46 8.82 -17.14 11.12
C ALA A 46 9.22 -17.63 12.52
N ALA A 47 10.34 -18.34 12.63
CA ALA A 47 10.85 -18.80 13.93
C ALA A 47 11.39 -17.63 14.79
N ARG A 48 12.10 -16.69 14.18
CA ARG A 48 12.73 -15.56 14.87
C ARG A 48 11.76 -14.48 15.32
N PHE A 49 10.78 -14.14 14.48
CA PHE A 49 9.88 -13.00 14.71
C PHE A 49 8.45 -13.43 15.09
N GLY A 50 8.20 -14.73 15.14
CA GLY A 50 6.86 -15.29 15.33
C GLY A 50 5.95 -15.08 14.13
N THR A 51 4.78 -15.71 14.12
CA THR A 51 3.72 -15.55 13.14
C THR A 51 2.44 -15.01 13.80
N PRO A 52 1.52 -14.34 13.08
CA PRO A 52 1.75 -13.82 11.74
C PRO A 52 2.86 -12.77 11.71
N ALA A 53 3.59 -12.66 10.60
CA ALA A 53 4.61 -11.63 10.40
C ALA A 53 4.62 -11.16 8.94
N THR A 54 4.66 -9.86 8.71
CA THR A 54 4.82 -9.31 7.37
C THR A 54 6.30 -9.07 7.09
N VAL A 55 6.83 -9.76 6.09
CA VAL A 55 8.20 -9.61 5.60
C VAL A 55 8.19 -8.66 4.40
N LEU A 56 9.05 -7.67 4.39
CA LEU A 56 9.18 -6.68 3.31
C LEU A 56 10.59 -6.76 2.71
N ASP A 57 10.66 -7.07 1.43
CA ASP A 57 11.88 -7.02 0.62
C ASP A 57 12.26 -5.58 0.32
N LEU A 58 13.30 -5.07 0.99
CA LEU A 58 13.74 -3.68 0.83
C LEU A 58 14.46 -3.44 -0.51
N ASP A 59 15.02 -4.48 -1.12
CA ASP A 59 15.65 -4.38 -2.42
C ASP A 59 14.61 -4.31 -3.55
N ASP A 60 13.50 -5.05 -3.44
CA ASP A 60 12.37 -4.90 -4.38
C ASP A 60 11.77 -3.48 -4.29
N VAL A 61 11.57 -2.95 -3.07
CA VAL A 61 11.13 -1.56 -2.88
C VAL A 61 12.08 -0.57 -3.56
N ALA A 62 13.38 -0.69 -3.31
CA ALA A 62 14.38 0.19 -3.90
C ALA A 62 14.44 0.07 -5.43
N ALA A 63 14.33 -1.16 -5.97
CA ALA A 63 14.33 -1.41 -7.40
C ALA A 63 13.12 -0.76 -8.09
N ARG A 64 11.92 -0.82 -7.46
CA ARG A 64 10.71 -0.20 -8.00
C ARG A 64 10.78 1.32 -7.97
N LEU A 65 11.23 1.91 -6.88
CA LEU A 65 11.46 3.36 -6.79
C LEU A 65 12.40 3.82 -7.91
N ARG A 66 13.49 3.08 -8.12
CA ARG A 66 14.45 3.35 -9.21
C ARG A 66 13.81 3.25 -10.59
N ALA A 67 12.96 2.23 -10.81
CA ALA A 67 12.28 2.05 -12.10
C ALA A 67 11.39 3.26 -12.45
N TYR A 68 10.67 3.81 -11.48
CA TYR A 68 9.89 5.04 -11.68
C TYR A 68 10.79 6.25 -11.97
N ARG A 69 11.88 6.42 -11.21
CA ARG A 69 12.83 7.53 -11.43
C ARG A 69 13.52 7.47 -12.79
N VAL A 70 13.88 6.27 -13.25
CA VAL A 70 14.49 6.06 -14.58
C VAL A 70 13.49 6.33 -15.71
N ALA A 71 12.26 5.85 -15.56
CA ALA A 71 11.23 6.06 -16.58
C ALA A 71 10.71 7.51 -16.65
N LEU A 72 10.79 8.24 -15.53
CA LEU A 72 10.23 9.58 -15.35
C LEU A 72 11.28 10.53 -14.74
N PRO A 73 12.40 10.80 -15.44
CA PRO A 73 13.52 11.56 -14.88
C PRO A 73 13.14 13.01 -14.50
N ASP A 74 12.27 13.63 -15.29
CA ASP A 74 11.85 15.03 -15.14
C ASP A 74 10.53 15.19 -14.37
N ALA A 75 9.90 14.08 -13.95
CA ALA A 75 8.64 14.12 -13.22
C ALA A 75 8.84 14.16 -11.71
N ASP A 76 7.86 14.70 -10.99
CA ASP A 76 7.71 14.57 -9.56
C ASP A 76 7.08 13.20 -9.25
N VAL A 77 7.89 12.26 -8.77
CA VAL A 77 7.40 10.97 -8.27
C VAL A 77 7.19 11.09 -6.77
N ALA A 78 5.96 10.97 -6.29
CA ALA A 78 5.63 10.94 -4.87
C ALA A 78 5.20 9.52 -4.47
N TYR A 79 5.85 8.94 -3.46
CA TYR A 79 5.39 7.67 -2.91
C TYR A 79 4.12 7.89 -2.07
N ALA A 80 3.03 7.19 -2.37
CA ALA A 80 1.78 7.30 -1.62
C ALA A 80 1.87 6.51 -0.29
N GLY A 81 2.11 7.23 0.81
CA GLY A 81 2.35 6.68 2.15
C GLY A 81 1.21 5.82 2.69
N LYS A 82 -0.04 6.11 2.30
CA LYS A 82 -1.23 5.30 2.66
C LYS A 82 -1.12 3.81 2.29
N ALA A 83 -0.27 3.46 1.33
CA ALA A 83 -0.04 2.06 0.96
C ALA A 83 0.70 1.29 2.04
N LEU A 84 1.76 1.86 2.57
CA LEU A 84 2.55 1.40 3.71
C LEU A 84 3.51 2.53 4.12
N LEU A 85 3.44 3.00 5.35
CA LEU A 85 4.38 3.99 5.86
C LEU A 85 4.91 3.57 7.24
N CYS A 86 6.23 3.50 7.34
CA CYS A 86 6.95 3.34 8.60
C CYS A 86 8.29 4.08 8.54
N ALA A 87 8.89 4.35 9.68
CA ALA A 87 10.15 5.08 9.74
C ALA A 87 11.29 4.39 8.95
N GLY A 88 11.28 3.06 8.88
CA GLY A 88 12.29 2.28 8.17
C GLY A 88 12.23 2.41 6.63
N LEU A 89 11.10 2.87 6.05
CA LEU A 89 10.98 3.13 4.62
C LEU A 89 11.47 4.52 4.20
N VAL A 90 11.38 5.50 5.09
CA VAL A 90 11.69 6.90 4.76
C VAL A 90 13.11 7.08 4.21
N PRO A 91 14.16 6.44 4.76
CA PRO A 91 15.50 6.54 4.17
C PRO A 91 15.59 6.08 2.72
N LEU A 92 14.86 5.03 2.33
CA LEU A 92 14.81 4.55 0.94
C LEU A 92 14.16 5.58 0.01
N LEU A 93 13.11 6.26 0.49
CA LEU A 93 12.43 7.32 -0.27
C LEU A 93 13.34 8.54 -0.46
N VAL A 94 14.06 8.92 0.60
CA VAL A 94 15.01 10.04 0.56
C VAL A 94 16.16 9.74 -0.39
N GLU A 95 16.75 8.54 -0.32
CA GLU A 95 17.82 8.05 -1.20
C GLU A 95 17.38 8.00 -2.67
N ALA A 96 16.16 7.51 -2.92
CA ALA A 96 15.60 7.47 -4.26
C ALA A 96 15.27 8.85 -4.84
N GLY A 97 15.33 9.92 -4.05
CA GLY A 97 15.01 11.28 -4.47
C GLY A 97 13.54 11.50 -4.78
N VAL A 98 12.64 10.68 -4.23
CA VAL A 98 11.18 10.83 -4.43
C VAL A 98 10.56 11.71 -3.35
N ARG A 99 9.37 12.24 -3.65
CA ARG A 99 8.48 12.89 -2.69
C ARG A 99 7.72 11.85 -1.87
N LEU A 100 7.03 12.30 -0.83
CA LEU A 100 6.14 11.47 -0.02
C LEU A 100 4.75 12.14 0.06
N ASP A 101 3.73 11.42 -0.39
CA ASP A 101 2.32 11.75 -0.20
C ASP A 101 1.85 11.23 1.16
N VAL A 102 1.28 12.12 1.98
CA VAL A 102 0.70 11.82 3.30
C VAL A 102 -0.74 12.31 3.39
N CYS A 103 -1.60 11.53 4.05
CA CYS A 103 -3.04 11.77 4.11
C CYS A 103 -3.55 12.13 5.53
N SER A 104 -2.68 12.24 6.53
CA SER A 104 -3.05 12.55 7.91
C SER A 104 -1.93 13.22 8.68
N GLY A 105 -2.29 13.83 9.80
CA GLY A 105 -1.31 14.38 10.73
C GLY A 105 -0.37 13.33 11.32
N GLY A 106 -0.84 12.10 11.51
CA GLY A 106 -0.01 10.98 11.97
C GLY A 106 1.06 10.59 10.94
N GLU A 107 0.70 10.46 9.67
CA GLU A 107 1.64 10.19 8.58
C GLU A 107 2.66 11.34 8.42
N LEU A 108 2.21 12.60 8.50
CA LEU A 108 3.08 13.78 8.46
C LEU A 108 4.08 13.76 9.61
N ALA A 109 3.62 13.53 10.84
CA ALA A 109 4.48 13.49 12.02
C ALA A 109 5.52 12.36 11.93
N LEU A 110 5.13 11.18 11.45
CA LEU A 110 6.04 10.05 11.22
C LEU A 110 7.08 10.41 10.16
N ALA A 111 6.66 10.95 9.02
CA ALA A 111 7.53 11.33 7.92
C ALA A 111 8.63 12.31 8.36
N LEU A 112 8.24 13.38 9.06
CA LEU A 112 9.16 14.39 9.57
C LEU A 112 10.14 13.82 10.60
N ARG A 113 9.64 13.00 11.55
CA ARG A 113 10.48 12.36 12.57
C ARG A 113 11.47 11.36 11.98
N ALA A 114 11.09 10.72 10.89
CA ALA A 114 11.95 9.77 10.18
C ALA A 114 12.96 10.44 9.21
N GLY A 115 12.96 11.79 9.13
CA GLY A 115 13.93 12.55 8.36
C GLY A 115 13.52 12.85 6.91
N MET A 116 12.22 12.73 6.57
CA MET A 116 11.74 13.18 5.26
C MET A 116 11.85 14.70 5.16
N PRO A 117 12.55 15.27 4.15
CA PRO A 117 12.59 16.71 3.94
C PRO A 117 11.16 17.26 3.74
N ALA A 118 10.78 18.27 4.52
CA ALA A 118 9.42 18.79 4.51
C ALA A 118 8.98 19.32 3.13
N ASP A 119 9.88 19.94 2.39
CA ASP A 119 9.66 20.45 1.03
C ASP A 119 9.41 19.33 -0.01
N ARG A 120 9.70 18.07 0.35
CA ARG A 120 9.37 16.87 -0.44
C ARG A 120 8.09 16.18 0.01
N ILE A 121 7.37 16.71 1.00
CA ILE A 121 6.09 16.16 1.43
C ILE A 121 4.95 16.84 0.67
N VAL A 122 4.01 16.02 0.18
CA VAL A 122 2.73 16.44 -0.40
C VAL A 122 1.63 16.01 0.57
N VAL A 123 0.85 16.98 1.08
CA VAL A 123 -0.25 16.69 2.00
C VAL A 123 -1.55 16.57 1.24
N HIS A 124 -2.19 15.43 1.37
CA HIS A 124 -3.51 15.12 0.81
C HIS A 124 -4.57 15.04 1.92
N GLY A 125 -5.81 14.86 1.50
CA GLY A 125 -6.96 14.63 2.38
C GLY A 125 -8.20 15.34 1.87
N ASN A 126 -9.35 14.71 2.03
CA ASN A 126 -10.62 15.30 1.60
C ASN A 126 -11.37 16.03 2.73
N ALA A 127 -10.89 15.99 3.95
CA ALA A 127 -11.47 16.68 5.09
C ALA A 127 -10.42 16.89 6.19
N PRO A 128 -9.29 17.58 5.90
CA PRO A 128 -8.26 17.80 6.89
C PRO A 128 -8.81 18.66 8.05
N THR A 129 -8.40 18.33 9.25
CA THR A 129 -8.66 19.15 10.44
C THR A 129 -7.85 20.45 10.39
N GLU A 130 -8.25 21.46 11.18
CA GLU A 130 -7.46 22.69 11.28
C GLU A 130 -6.05 22.42 11.87
N ALA A 131 -5.95 21.49 12.81
CA ALA A 131 -4.67 21.07 13.38
C ALA A 131 -3.72 20.43 12.35
N GLU A 132 -4.26 19.64 11.42
CA GLU A 132 -3.46 19.04 10.33
C GLU A 132 -3.00 20.09 9.33
N LEU A 133 -3.86 21.05 8.97
CA LEU A 133 -3.48 22.19 8.13
C LEU A 133 -2.41 23.05 8.80
N ASP A 134 -2.56 23.33 10.09
CA ASP A 134 -1.57 24.08 10.87
C ASP A 134 -0.22 23.38 10.94
N ALA A 135 -0.23 22.06 11.16
CA ALA A 135 0.98 21.23 11.15
C ALA A 135 1.68 21.26 9.78
N ALA A 136 0.92 21.16 8.69
CA ALA A 136 1.46 21.19 7.32
C ALA A 136 2.14 22.57 7.03
N VAL A 137 1.46 23.66 7.36
CA VAL A 137 1.98 25.04 7.17
C VAL A 137 3.20 25.29 8.07
N THR A 138 3.16 24.86 9.32
CA THR A 138 4.28 24.98 10.26
C THR A 138 5.50 24.21 9.79
N ALA A 139 5.30 22.98 9.33
CA ALA A 139 6.38 22.13 8.81
C ALA A 139 6.96 22.64 7.48
N ARG A 140 6.26 23.54 6.77
CA ARG A 140 6.64 24.03 5.44
C ARG A 140 6.66 22.90 4.40
N VAL A 141 5.59 22.11 4.34
CA VAL A 141 5.48 21.05 3.34
C VAL A 141 5.54 21.60 1.91
N GLY A 142 6.00 20.79 0.99
CA GLY A 142 6.22 21.23 -0.40
C GLY A 142 4.92 21.53 -1.15
N ARG A 143 3.84 20.80 -0.86
CA ARG A 143 2.53 20.96 -1.52
C ARG A 143 1.40 20.58 -0.56
N VAL A 144 0.24 21.23 -0.75
CA VAL A 144 -1.02 20.79 -0.17
C VAL A 144 -2.03 20.60 -1.31
N VAL A 145 -2.64 19.44 -1.40
CA VAL A 145 -3.70 19.15 -2.37
C VAL A 145 -5.04 19.53 -1.72
N VAL A 146 -5.76 20.43 -2.37
CA VAL A 146 -7.09 20.88 -1.93
C VAL A 146 -8.15 20.36 -2.89
N ASP A 147 -9.30 19.93 -2.39
CA ASP A 147 -10.38 19.33 -3.15
C ASP A 147 -11.71 20.11 -3.04
N SER A 148 -11.69 21.24 -2.35
CA SER A 148 -12.85 22.11 -2.18
C SER A 148 -12.44 23.53 -1.84
N LEU A 149 -13.37 24.48 -2.03
CA LEU A 149 -13.15 25.87 -1.64
C LEU A 149 -13.06 26.02 -0.12
N ASP A 150 -13.87 25.26 0.64
CA ASP A 150 -13.86 25.29 2.11
C ASP A 150 -12.49 24.88 2.68
N VAL A 151 -11.86 23.84 2.12
CA VAL A 151 -10.51 23.42 2.53
C VAL A 151 -9.50 24.51 2.14
N ALA A 152 -9.61 25.08 0.94
CA ALA A 152 -8.71 26.15 0.49
C ALA A 152 -8.85 27.40 1.38
N ASP A 153 -10.05 27.79 1.78
CA ASP A 153 -10.28 28.95 2.66
C ASP A 153 -9.70 28.73 4.06
N ARG A 154 -9.90 27.57 4.64
CA ARG A 154 -9.29 27.21 5.94
C ARG A 154 -7.77 27.20 5.86
N LEU A 155 -7.20 26.61 4.78
CA LEU A 155 -5.76 26.60 4.56
C LEU A 155 -5.20 28.04 4.39
N ALA A 156 -5.90 28.90 3.64
CA ALA A 156 -5.52 30.30 3.46
C ALA A 156 -5.52 31.06 4.78
N ALA A 157 -6.52 30.85 5.65
CA ALA A 157 -6.58 31.46 6.96
C ALA A 157 -5.41 30.99 7.86
N VAL A 158 -5.11 29.69 7.87
CA VAL A 158 -3.96 29.13 8.59
C VAL A 158 -2.66 29.72 8.05
N ALA A 159 -2.45 29.70 6.73
CA ALA A 159 -1.25 30.23 6.08
C ALA A 159 -1.03 31.72 6.40
N ALA A 160 -2.10 32.52 6.41
CA ALA A 160 -2.06 33.92 6.76
C ALA A 160 -1.63 34.16 8.22
N ARG A 161 -2.12 33.35 9.18
CA ARG A 161 -1.68 33.41 10.59
C ARG A 161 -0.17 33.19 10.71
N HIS A 162 0.36 32.27 9.90
CA HIS A 162 1.81 31.97 9.86
C HIS A 162 2.60 32.93 8.95
N ARG A 163 1.96 33.91 8.30
CA ARG A 163 2.57 34.84 7.32
C ARG A 163 3.29 34.10 6.20
N ARG A 164 2.64 33.05 5.63
CA ARG A 164 3.18 32.18 4.60
C ARG A 164 2.32 32.20 3.35
N VAL A 165 2.95 31.86 2.24
CA VAL A 165 2.27 31.46 1.01
C VAL A 165 2.49 29.95 0.84
N VAL A 166 1.41 29.21 0.63
CA VAL A 166 1.43 27.76 0.48
C VAL A 166 1.16 27.40 -0.97
N ASP A 167 2.00 26.54 -1.53
CA ASP A 167 1.79 25.97 -2.87
C ASP A 167 0.71 24.90 -2.81
N VAL A 168 -0.32 25.05 -3.65
CA VAL A 168 -1.45 24.15 -3.69
C VAL A 168 -1.68 23.55 -5.07
N LEU A 169 -2.11 22.28 -5.08
CA LEU A 169 -2.70 21.63 -6.23
C LEU A 169 -4.21 21.54 -6.02
N LEU A 170 -4.99 21.84 -7.04
CA LEU A 170 -6.43 21.63 -6.98
C LEU A 170 -6.76 20.22 -7.50
N ARG A 171 -7.37 19.41 -6.66
CA ARG A 171 -7.82 18.08 -7.05
C ARG A 171 -9.12 18.16 -7.86
N ILE A 172 -9.07 17.58 -9.04
CA ILE A 172 -10.14 17.54 -10.02
C ILE A 172 -10.67 16.10 -10.15
N ALA A 173 -11.98 15.97 -10.27
CA ALA A 173 -12.65 14.77 -10.75
C ALA A 173 -12.90 14.93 -12.25
N PRO A 174 -12.09 14.32 -13.12
CA PRO A 174 -12.13 14.61 -14.57
C PRO A 174 -13.27 13.89 -15.31
N GLY A 175 -14.12 13.10 -14.61
CA GLY A 175 -15.20 12.36 -15.24
C GLY A 175 -14.73 11.12 -16.04
N VAL A 176 -13.48 10.69 -15.86
CA VAL A 176 -12.89 9.56 -16.58
C VAL A 176 -13.16 8.26 -15.81
N ASP A 177 -13.90 7.34 -16.43
CA ASP A 177 -14.07 5.99 -15.87
C ASP A 177 -12.80 5.14 -16.11
N ALA A 178 -12.19 4.73 -15.02
CA ALA A 178 -11.02 3.87 -15.00
C ALA A 178 -11.37 2.38 -14.80
N GLY A 179 -12.66 2.03 -14.68
CA GLY A 179 -13.11 0.67 -14.36
C GLY A 179 -12.76 0.25 -12.92
N GLY A 180 -12.83 -1.06 -12.64
CA GLY A 180 -12.46 -1.63 -11.35
C GLY A 180 -13.57 -1.63 -10.30
N HIS A 181 -13.24 -2.03 -9.06
CA HIS A 181 -14.20 -2.16 -7.96
C HIS A 181 -14.75 -0.80 -7.53
N PRO A 182 -16.08 -0.62 -7.32
CA PRO A 182 -16.71 0.67 -6.99
C PRO A 182 -16.05 1.41 -5.83
N ALA A 183 -15.64 0.70 -4.77
CA ALA A 183 -15.03 1.31 -3.58
C ALA A 183 -13.64 1.94 -3.81
N ILE A 184 -12.99 1.68 -4.95
CA ILE A 184 -11.65 2.19 -5.29
C ILE A 184 -11.63 3.01 -6.58
N ARG A 185 -12.80 3.37 -7.13
CA ARG A 185 -12.91 4.36 -8.22
C ARG A 185 -12.96 5.75 -7.64
N THR A 186 -12.21 6.69 -8.21
CA THR A 186 -12.12 8.07 -7.70
C THR A 186 -12.11 9.12 -8.79
N GLY A 187 -12.26 8.74 -10.06
CA GLY A 187 -12.25 9.66 -11.22
C GLY A 187 -13.62 10.15 -11.71
N GLY A 188 -14.72 9.61 -11.17
CA GLY A 188 -16.07 9.96 -11.57
C GLY A 188 -16.59 11.25 -10.90
N ASP A 189 -17.68 11.82 -11.41
CA ASP A 189 -18.26 13.08 -10.92
C ASP A 189 -19.01 12.93 -9.59
N ASP A 190 -19.56 11.74 -9.28
CA ASP A 190 -20.26 11.44 -8.03
C ASP A 190 -19.30 10.76 -7.04
N GLN A 191 -18.36 11.55 -6.53
CA GLN A 191 -17.32 11.10 -5.60
C GLN A 191 -17.09 12.14 -4.51
N LYS A 192 -16.67 11.67 -3.33
CA LYS A 192 -16.27 12.58 -2.24
C LYS A 192 -14.96 13.33 -2.51
N PHE A 193 -14.23 12.98 -3.58
CA PHE A 193 -12.91 13.49 -3.89
C PHE A 193 -12.93 14.39 -5.10
N GLY A 194 -12.27 15.54 -4.99
CA GLY A 194 -12.01 16.44 -6.09
C GLY A 194 -13.22 17.26 -6.53
N VAL A 195 -12.94 18.33 -7.25
CA VAL A 195 -13.96 19.21 -7.82
C VAL A 195 -14.34 18.69 -9.22
N PRO A 196 -15.63 18.43 -9.52
CA PRO A 196 -16.04 18.00 -10.85
C PRO A 196 -15.70 19.03 -11.92
N LEU A 197 -15.20 18.57 -13.08
CA LEU A 197 -15.00 19.42 -14.25
C LEU A 197 -16.34 19.91 -14.84
N ALA A 198 -17.36 19.06 -14.78
CA ALA A 198 -18.65 19.36 -15.34
C ALA A 198 -19.26 20.64 -14.75
N GLY A 199 -19.91 21.45 -15.63
CA GLY A 199 -20.63 22.66 -15.24
C GLY A 199 -19.77 23.85 -14.84
N GLY A 200 -18.48 23.90 -15.22
CA GLY A 200 -17.59 25.05 -14.98
C GLY A 200 -17.19 25.26 -13.51
N ARG A 201 -17.58 24.34 -12.61
CA ARG A 201 -17.31 24.45 -11.18
C ARG A 201 -15.82 24.45 -10.87
N ALA A 202 -15.05 23.62 -11.56
CA ALA A 202 -13.60 23.52 -11.36
C ALA A 202 -12.89 24.84 -11.68
N ALA A 203 -13.26 25.51 -12.78
CA ALA A 203 -12.72 26.82 -13.17
C ALA A 203 -13.02 27.90 -12.12
N ALA A 204 -14.27 27.95 -11.63
CA ALA A 204 -14.67 28.89 -10.58
C ALA A 204 -13.91 28.68 -9.27
N VAL A 205 -13.73 27.43 -8.82
CA VAL A 205 -12.98 27.11 -7.60
C VAL A 205 -11.48 27.43 -7.79
N ALA A 206 -10.90 27.09 -8.95
CA ALA A 206 -9.49 27.40 -9.24
C ALA A 206 -9.22 28.91 -9.28
N ALA A 207 -10.10 29.70 -9.92
CA ALA A 207 -10.02 31.16 -9.95
C ALA A 207 -10.15 31.75 -8.52
N ALA A 208 -11.08 31.22 -7.73
CA ALA A 208 -11.24 31.62 -6.34
C ALA A 208 -9.97 31.34 -5.49
N ILE A 209 -9.33 30.18 -5.65
CA ILE A 209 -8.08 29.83 -4.99
C ILE A 209 -6.96 30.78 -5.45
N ALA A 210 -6.82 31.04 -6.75
CA ALA A 210 -5.82 31.94 -7.30
C ALA A 210 -5.94 33.37 -6.76
N GLY A 211 -7.12 33.82 -6.36
CA GLY A 211 -7.38 35.11 -5.70
C GLY A 211 -6.91 35.20 -4.24
N ARG A 212 -6.51 34.10 -3.59
CA ARG A 212 -6.10 34.10 -2.20
C ARG A 212 -4.61 34.39 -2.05
N ARG A 213 -4.26 35.52 -1.45
CA ARG A 213 -2.85 35.98 -1.31
C ARG A 213 -1.96 34.99 -0.54
N ALA A 214 -2.53 34.17 0.35
CA ALA A 214 -1.80 33.17 1.15
C ALA A 214 -1.64 31.81 0.45
N LEU A 215 -2.23 31.63 -0.74
CA LEU A 215 -2.11 30.43 -1.54
C LEU A 215 -1.51 30.75 -2.90
N ARG A 216 -0.74 29.82 -3.44
CA ARG A 216 -0.26 29.84 -4.82
C ARG A 216 -0.75 28.57 -5.51
N LEU A 217 -1.72 28.69 -6.41
CA LEU A 217 -2.16 27.58 -7.24
C LEU A 217 -1.07 27.26 -8.27
N VAL A 218 -0.35 26.16 -8.06
CA VAL A 218 0.77 25.76 -8.90
C VAL A 218 0.42 24.66 -9.91
N GLY A 219 -0.69 23.94 -9.71
CA GLY A 219 -1.07 22.88 -10.63
C GLY A 219 -2.43 22.28 -10.33
N LEU A 220 -2.80 21.32 -11.19
CA LEU A 220 -3.96 20.48 -11.04
C LEU A 220 -3.53 19.07 -10.65
N HIS A 221 -4.38 18.40 -9.92
CA HIS A 221 -4.20 17.01 -9.51
C HIS A 221 -5.45 16.19 -9.86
N CYS A 222 -5.27 14.94 -10.28
CA CYS A 222 -6.34 13.97 -10.32
C CYS A 222 -5.87 12.60 -9.84
N HIS A 223 -6.80 11.77 -9.40
CA HIS A 223 -6.54 10.36 -9.09
C HIS A 223 -7.71 9.53 -9.60
N LEU A 224 -7.48 8.69 -10.59
CA LEU A 224 -8.53 8.05 -11.38
C LEU A 224 -9.09 6.79 -10.72
N GLY A 225 -8.30 6.13 -9.88
CA GLY A 225 -8.69 4.88 -9.24
C GLY A 225 -7.52 4.03 -8.80
N SER A 226 -7.74 2.72 -8.67
CA SER A 226 -6.71 1.78 -8.24
C SER A 226 -6.75 0.52 -9.09
N GLN A 227 -5.58 -0.12 -9.27
CA GLN A 227 -5.41 -1.33 -10.09
C GLN A 227 -5.75 -1.12 -11.58
N ILE A 228 -5.37 0.04 -12.12
CA ILE A 228 -5.57 0.40 -13.52
C ILE A 228 -4.40 -0.16 -14.33
N ALA A 229 -4.70 -1.10 -15.24
CA ALA A 229 -3.70 -1.71 -16.12
C ALA A 229 -3.57 -0.98 -17.46
N ASP A 230 -4.69 -0.39 -17.95
CA ASP A 230 -4.70 0.35 -19.22
C ASP A 230 -4.13 1.76 -19.05
N THR A 231 -2.94 2.00 -19.57
CA THR A 231 -2.26 3.30 -19.50
C THR A 231 -2.97 4.40 -20.28
N ALA A 232 -3.85 4.08 -21.24
CA ALA A 232 -4.63 5.05 -21.99
C ALA A 232 -5.66 5.79 -21.12
N VAL A 233 -5.99 5.29 -19.95
CA VAL A 233 -6.90 5.94 -19.00
C VAL A 233 -6.35 7.29 -18.57
N TRP A 234 -5.06 7.37 -18.23
CA TRP A 234 -4.42 8.63 -17.86
C TRP A 234 -4.30 9.60 -19.04
N GLU A 235 -3.99 9.09 -20.26
CA GLU A 235 -3.96 9.93 -21.46
C GLU A 235 -5.31 10.62 -21.71
N ARG A 236 -6.44 9.89 -21.52
CA ARG A 236 -7.78 10.48 -21.63
C ARG A 236 -8.08 11.56 -20.60
N ALA A 237 -7.41 11.55 -19.45
CA ALA A 237 -7.58 12.58 -18.43
C ALA A 237 -6.77 13.85 -18.71
N VAL A 238 -5.72 13.78 -19.54
CA VAL A 238 -4.82 14.93 -19.80
C VAL A 238 -5.56 16.07 -20.48
N ASP A 239 -6.25 15.83 -21.60
CA ASP A 239 -6.87 16.90 -22.39
C ASP A 239 -7.90 17.72 -21.59
N PRO A 240 -8.86 17.12 -20.86
CA PRO A 240 -9.81 17.91 -20.06
C PRO A 240 -9.15 18.76 -18.97
N LEU A 241 -8.05 18.26 -18.38
CA LEU A 241 -7.30 19.02 -17.38
C LEU A 241 -6.51 20.18 -17.99
N LEU A 242 -5.97 20.00 -19.20
CA LEU A 242 -5.29 21.07 -19.93
C LEU A 242 -6.25 22.12 -20.47
N ASP A 243 -7.49 21.73 -20.87
CA ASP A 243 -8.55 22.68 -21.20
C ASP A 243 -8.84 23.59 -20.02
N LEU A 244 -9.04 23.00 -18.83
CA LEU A 244 -9.21 23.77 -17.60
C LEU A 244 -7.99 24.67 -17.34
N ALA A 245 -6.76 24.16 -17.47
CA ALA A 245 -5.55 24.94 -17.22
C ALA A 245 -5.43 26.16 -18.15
N ALA A 246 -5.88 26.04 -19.40
CA ALA A 246 -5.88 27.14 -20.38
C ALA A 246 -6.92 28.24 -20.06
N GLU A 247 -7.98 27.93 -19.34
CA GLU A 247 -9.01 28.88 -18.91
C GLU A 247 -8.63 29.68 -17.66
N LEU A 248 -7.58 29.25 -16.93
CA LEU A 248 -7.25 29.85 -15.64
C LEU A 248 -6.49 31.19 -15.79
N PRO A 249 -6.73 32.15 -14.88
CA PRO A 249 -6.04 33.45 -14.90
C PRO A 249 -4.59 33.39 -14.39
N VAL A 250 -4.09 32.20 -14.08
CA VAL A 250 -2.73 31.96 -13.54
C VAL A 250 -2.03 30.87 -14.35
N ALA A 251 -0.74 31.03 -14.56
CA ALA A 251 0.07 30.00 -15.20
C ALA A 251 0.36 28.88 -14.20
N LEU A 252 -0.01 27.65 -14.56
CA LEU A 252 0.34 26.46 -13.81
C LEU A 252 1.73 25.95 -14.20
N THR A 253 2.35 25.20 -13.32
CA THR A 253 3.67 24.58 -13.52
C THR A 253 3.63 23.06 -13.44
N GLU A 254 2.56 22.48 -12.89
CA GLU A 254 2.47 21.07 -12.58
C GLU A 254 1.12 20.47 -12.98
N LEU A 255 1.14 19.21 -13.40
CA LEU A 255 -0.03 18.38 -13.62
C LEU A 255 0.22 17.02 -12.98
N ASP A 256 -0.43 16.76 -11.82
CA ASP A 256 -0.31 15.50 -11.11
C ASP A 256 -1.47 14.57 -11.49
N LEU A 257 -1.14 13.39 -11.99
CA LEU A 257 -2.11 12.39 -12.42
C LEU A 257 -2.33 11.27 -11.39
N GLY A 258 -1.78 11.45 -10.19
CA GLY A 258 -1.95 10.53 -9.09
C GLY A 258 -1.28 9.17 -9.30
N GLY A 259 -1.82 8.18 -8.63
CA GLY A 259 -1.35 6.80 -8.71
C GLY A 259 -2.37 5.87 -9.37
N GLY A 260 -2.54 4.69 -8.78
CA GLY A 260 -3.52 3.71 -9.26
C GLY A 260 -2.93 2.62 -10.15
N HIS A 261 -1.63 2.62 -10.38
CA HIS A 261 -0.91 1.67 -11.23
C HIS A 261 -1.11 0.23 -10.74
N ALA A 262 -1.52 -0.67 -11.66
CA ALA A 262 -1.83 -2.07 -11.36
C ALA A 262 -0.59 -2.88 -10.95
N VAL A 263 -0.79 -3.87 -10.09
CA VAL A 263 0.23 -4.86 -9.69
C VAL A 263 -0.27 -6.29 -9.82
N THR A 264 -1.56 -6.49 -10.15
CA THR A 264 -2.18 -7.80 -10.33
C THR A 264 -2.69 -7.95 -11.76
N GLY A 265 -2.76 -9.17 -12.27
CA GLY A 265 -3.27 -9.44 -13.61
C GLY A 265 -2.25 -10.06 -14.58
N GLY A 266 -1.18 -10.64 -14.07
CA GLY A 266 -0.22 -11.45 -14.86
C GLY A 266 0.84 -10.62 -15.61
N THR A 267 0.53 -9.41 -16.07
CA THR A 267 1.51 -8.55 -16.75
C THR A 267 1.89 -7.38 -15.81
N PRO A 268 3.18 -7.17 -15.54
CA PRO A 268 3.65 -6.00 -14.79
C PRO A 268 3.21 -4.70 -15.48
N PHE A 269 2.86 -3.68 -14.68
CA PHE A 269 2.56 -2.36 -15.21
C PHE A 269 3.77 -1.79 -15.95
N ASP A 270 3.58 -1.46 -17.23
CA ASP A 270 4.63 -0.86 -18.08
C ASP A 270 4.83 0.61 -17.73
N VAL A 271 5.70 0.87 -16.74
CA VAL A 271 6.03 2.23 -16.29
C VAL A 271 6.66 3.05 -17.43
N ALA A 272 7.50 2.43 -18.26
CA ALA A 272 8.16 3.12 -19.37
C ALA A 272 7.17 3.48 -20.49
N GLY A 273 6.27 2.57 -20.83
CA GLY A 273 5.19 2.85 -21.81
C GLY A 273 4.22 3.90 -21.30
N PHE A 274 3.84 3.84 -20.03
CA PHE A 274 3.05 4.87 -19.36
C PHE A 274 3.75 6.23 -19.44
N ALA A 275 5.02 6.30 -19.05
CA ALA A 275 5.81 7.53 -19.08
C ALA A 275 5.81 8.18 -20.48
N ARG A 276 6.18 7.41 -21.51
CA ARG A 276 6.20 7.92 -22.91
C ARG A 276 4.84 8.45 -23.37
N ARG A 277 3.76 7.69 -23.07
CA ARG A 277 2.40 8.04 -23.48
C ARG A 277 1.95 9.34 -22.83
N VAL A 278 2.07 9.42 -21.51
CA VAL A 278 1.53 10.54 -20.73
C VAL A 278 2.36 11.82 -20.91
N THR A 279 3.68 11.73 -20.86
CA THR A 279 4.53 12.91 -21.14
C THR A 279 4.33 13.44 -22.54
N GLY A 280 4.19 12.54 -23.53
CA GLY A 280 3.87 12.94 -24.92
C GLY A 280 2.50 13.61 -25.03
N ALA A 281 1.48 13.11 -24.33
CA ALA A 281 0.14 13.73 -24.33
C ALA A 281 0.18 15.12 -23.70
N ILE A 282 0.84 15.29 -22.54
CA ILE A 282 0.99 16.60 -21.89
C ILE A 282 1.74 17.58 -22.80
N ALA A 283 2.86 17.18 -23.40
CA ALA A 283 3.63 18.05 -24.28
C ALA A 283 2.83 18.54 -25.49
N ARG A 284 2.14 17.63 -26.21
CA ARG A 284 1.26 17.97 -27.34
C ARG A 284 0.10 18.85 -26.88
N GLY A 285 -0.54 18.50 -25.79
CA GLY A 285 -1.70 19.23 -25.27
C GLY A 285 -1.35 20.64 -24.79
N CYS A 286 -0.20 20.85 -24.15
CA CYS A 286 0.30 22.18 -23.79
C CYS A 286 0.60 23.01 -25.04
N SER A 287 1.31 22.44 -26.02
CA SER A 287 1.65 23.14 -27.28
C SER A 287 0.42 23.59 -28.04
N SER A 288 -0.61 22.73 -28.17
CA SER A 288 -1.84 23.07 -28.92
C SER A 288 -2.67 24.16 -28.24
N ARG A 289 -2.51 24.38 -26.93
CA ARG A 289 -3.22 25.38 -26.13
C ARG A 289 -2.38 26.63 -25.80
N GLY A 290 -1.14 26.70 -26.30
CA GLY A 290 -0.21 27.81 -25.98
C GLY A 290 0.18 27.85 -24.48
N LEU A 291 0.08 26.75 -23.79
CA LEU A 291 0.52 26.64 -22.39
C LEU A 291 2.03 26.43 -22.30
N ALA A 292 2.64 26.97 -21.23
CA ALA A 292 3.99 26.58 -20.87
C ALA A 292 4.03 25.07 -20.53
N PRO A 293 5.18 24.40 -20.73
CA PRO A 293 5.31 22.99 -20.37
C PRO A 293 4.98 22.75 -18.89
N LEU A 294 4.09 21.80 -18.63
CA LEU A 294 3.75 21.37 -17.27
C LEU A 294 4.59 20.16 -16.88
N ARG A 295 5.10 20.17 -15.64
CA ARG A 295 5.80 19.04 -15.08
C ARG A 295 4.79 17.98 -14.63
N LEU A 296 5.00 16.73 -15.05
CA LEU A 296 4.18 15.60 -14.61
C LEU A 296 4.45 15.26 -13.14
N GLY A 297 3.38 15.08 -12.36
CA GLY A 297 3.37 14.42 -11.06
C GLY A 297 2.74 13.03 -11.15
N VAL A 298 3.27 12.06 -10.39
CA VAL A 298 2.69 10.72 -10.22
C VAL A 298 2.85 10.23 -8.78
N GLU A 299 1.86 9.45 -8.29
CA GLU A 299 1.78 9.03 -6.89
C GLU A 299 1.70 7.49 -6.73
N PRO A 300 2.71 6.72 -7.17
CA PRO A 300 2.71 5.28 -6.99
C PRO A 300 2.83 4.92 -5.50
N GLY A 301 1.88 4.11 -4.99
CA GLY A 301 1.95 3.53 -3.65
C GLY A 301 1.99 2.01 -3.74
N ARG A 302 0.85 1.40 -4.07
CA ARG A 302 0.73 -0.05 -4.26
C ARG A 302 1.80 -0.61 -5.19
N ALA A 303 2.06 0.05 -6.31
CA ALA A 303 3.02 -0.39 -7.30
C ALA A 303 4.47 -0.47 -6.78
N ILE A 304 4.77 0.23 -5.69
CA ILE A 304 6.09 0.21 -5.05
C ILE A 304 6.21 -0.93 -4.04
N VAL A 305 5.22 -1.14 -3.16
CA VAL A 305 5.40 -2.01 -1.98
C VAL A 305 4.58 -3.29 -2.01
N ALA A 306 3.52 -3.42 -2.83
CA ALA A 306 2.63 -4.56 -2.73
C ALA A 306 3.34 -5.90 -2.90
N ARG A 307 4.07 -6.07 -4.01
CA ARG A 307 4.79 -7.32 -4.32
C ARG A 307 5.99 -7.54 -3.40
N ALA A 308 6.58 -6.48 -2.88
CA ALA A 308 7.70 -6.56 -1.96
C ALA A 308 7.33 -7.23 -0.61
N GLY A 309 6.04 -7.37 -0.31
CA GLY A 309 5.56 -7.94 0.95
C GLY A 309 5.09 -9.38 0.84
N VAL A 310 5.48 -10.19 1.82
CA VAL A 310 4.99 -11.57 2.07
C VAL A 310 4.56 -11.67 3.52
N THR A 311 3.36 -12.19 3.79
CA THR A 311 2.93 -12.45 5.17
C THR A 311 3.04 -13.95 5.47
N LEU A 312 3.68 -14.26 6.59
CA LEU A 312 3.88 -15.61 7.08
C LEU A 312 2.85 -15.91 8.16
N TYR A 313 2.21 -17.06 8.05
CA TYR A 313 1.22 -17.57 8.98
C TYR A 313 1.57 -18.98 9.42
N ARG A 314 1.20 -19.34 10.64
CA ARG A 314 1.32 -20.71 11.15
C ARG A 314 -0.04 -21.39 11.16
N VAL A 315 -0.09 -22.60 10.63
CA VAL A 315 -1.30 -23.43 10.64
C VAL A 315 -1.63 -23.82 12.08
N GLN A 316 -2.87 -23.56 12.49
CA GLN A 316 -3.40 -23.86 13.82
C GLN A 316 -4.38 -25.05 13.80
N ALA A 317 -5.08 -25.24 12.68
CA ALA A 317 -6.03 -26.35 12.51
C ALA A 317 -6.30 -26.61 11.03
N THR A 318 -6.71 -27.83 10.71
CA THR A 318 -7.30 -28.21 9.42
C THR A 318 -8.66 -28.84 9.62
N LYS A 319 -9.62 -28.59 8.73
CA LYS A 319 -10.99 -29.08 8.85
C LYS A 319 -11.63 -29.30 7.48
N CYS A 320 -12.27 -30.43 7.28
CA CYS A 320 -13.17 -30.65 6.15
C CYS A 320 -14.62 -30.37 6.55
N ALA A 321 -15.31 -29.54 5.79
CA ALA A 321 -16.74 -29.31 5.93
C ALA A 321 -17.53 -30.48 5.32
N GLY A 322 -18.82 -30.58 5.66
CA GLY A 322 -19.73 -31.57 5.07
C GLY A 322 -19.89 -31.46 3.54
N SER A 323 -19.60 -30.28 2.97
CA SER A 323 -19.56 -30.05 1.50
C SER A 323 -18.26 -30.55 0.83
N GLY A 324 -17.32 -31.10 1.59
CA GLY A 324 -15.98 -31.46 1.09
C GLY A 324 -14.99 -30.29 1.02
N ARG A 325 -15.40 -29.05 1.32
CA ARG A 325 -14.48 -27.91 1.37
C ARG A 325 -13.46 -28.11 2.49
N TRP A 326 -12.18 -27.91 2.16
CA TRP A 326 -11.09 -28.03 3.09
C TRP A 326 -10.64 -26.65 3.57
N PHE A 327 -10.68 -26.44 4.88
CA PHE A 327 -10.21 -25.25 5.54
C PHE A 327 -8.85 -25.51 6.18
N VAL A 328 -7.94 -24.56 5.98
CA VAL A 328 -6.66 -24.47 6.67
C VAL A 328 -6.68 -23.17 7.49
N ALA A 329 -6.84 -23.33 8.80
CA ALA A 329 -6.91 -22.20 9.73
C ALA A 329 -5.52 -21.81 10.22
N VAL A 330 -5.24 -20.50 10.19
CA VAL A 330 -3.95 -19.95 10.58
C VAL A 330 -4.07 -18.93 11.73
N ASP A 331 -2.95 -18.51 12.28
CA ASP A 331 -2.84 -17.62 13.44
C ASP A 331 -3.07 -16.13 13.18
N GLY A 332 -3.20 -15.73 11.91
CA GLY A 332 -3.63 -14.39 11.49
C GLY A 332 -5.03 -14.37 10.89
N GLY A 333 -5.34 -13.38 10.05
CA GLY A 333 -6.62 -13.30 9.36
C GLY A 333 -7.00 -11.89 8.92
N MET A 334 -8.30 -11.58 8.91
CA MET A 334 -8.83 -10.31 8.42
C MET A 334 -8.32 -9.08 9.20
N GLY A 335 -7.84 -9.25 10.41
CA GLY A 335 -7.26 -8.16 11.21
C GLY A 335 -5.93 -7.67 10.66
N ASP A 336 -5.16 -8.51 9.98
CA ASP A 336 -3.89 -8.16 9.31
C ASP A 336 -4.00 -8.15 7.78
N ASN A 337 -4.97 -8.88 7.21
CA ASN A 337 -5.31 -8.84 5.78
C ASN A 337 -6.82 -8.58 5.57
N PRO A 338 -7.30 -7.34 5.72
CA PRO A 338 -8.71 -7.03 5.57
C PRO A 338 -9.19 -7.01 4.11
N ARG A 339 -8.30 -7.10 3.15
CA ARG A 339 -8.60 -6.82 1.74
C ARG A 339 -9.50 -7.86 1.07
N VAL A 340 -9.42 -9.12 1.49
CA VAL A 340 -10.32 -10.18 1.02
C VAL A 340 -11.76 -9.88 1.44
N ALA A 341 -11.95 -9.53 2.70
CA ALA A 341 -13.27 -9.19 3.23
C ALA A 341 -13.83 -7.89 2.65
N LEU A 342 -13.01 -6.84 2.50
CA LEU A 342 -13.46 -5.51 2.07
C LEU A 342 -13.63 -5.37 0.55
N TYR A 343 -12.82 -6.06 -0.24
CA TYR A 343 -12.73 -5.82 -1.69
C TYR A 343 -12.82 -7.09 -2.53
N GLY A 344 -13.01 -8.27 -1.91
CA GLY A 344 -12.96 -9.54 -2.61
C GLY A 344 -11.60 -9.80 -3.26
N ALA A 345 -10.51 -9.24 -2.70
CA ALA A 345 -9.18 -9.41 -3.27
C ALA A 345 -8.75 -10.87 -3.22
N ALA A 346 -8.16 -11.35 -4.32
CA ALA A 346 -7.60 -12.69 -4.38
C ALA A 346 -6.13 -12.69 -3.99
N TYR A 347 -5.74 -13.67 -3.21
CA TYR A 347 -4.35 -13.96 -2.83
C TYR A 347 -4.07 -15.44 -3.04
N ASP A 348 -2.81 -15.74 -3.34
CA ASP A 348 -2.29 -17.09 -3.32
C ASP A 348 -1.72 -17.43 -1.94
N ALA A 349 -1.50 -18.72 -1.68
CA ALA A 349 -0.95 -19.20 -0.41
C ALA A 349 -0.07 -20.43 -0.69
N HIS A 350 1.12 -20.45 -0.11
CA HIS A 350 2.13 -21.46 -0.36
C HIS A 350 2.63 -22.08 0.96
N LEU A 351 2.71 -23.40 0.99
CA LEU A 351 3.45 -24.11 2.05
C LEU A 351 4.94 -23.84 1.86
N VAL A 352 5.64 -23.43 2.93
CA VAL A 352 7.09 -23.21 2.93
C VAL A 352 7.75 -24.01 4.06
N GLY A 353 9.08 -24.27 3.90
CA GLY A 353 9.89 -24.92 4.92
C GLY A 353 9.95 -26.43 4.83
N ARG A 354 9.19 -27.07 3.97
CA ARG A 354 9.32 -28.51 3.71
C ARG A 354 8.87 -28.88 2.30
N THR A 355 9.43 -29.96 1.80
CA THR A 355 8.95 -30.64 0.61
C THR A 355 7.91 -31.71 0.97
N THR A 356 7.03 -32.05 0.03
CA THR A 356 6.04 -33.09 0.21
C THR A 356 5.79 -33.86 -1.07
N CYS A 357 5.45 -35.15 -0.95
CA CYS A 357 4.98 -36.00 -2.05
C CYS A 357 3.44 -36.17 -2.01
N ALA A 358 2.75 -35.50 -1.09
CA ALA A 358 1.30 -35.61 -0.97
C ALA A 358 0.60 -35.03 -2.21
N ALA A 359 -0.62 -35.50 -2.47
CA ALA A 359 -1.48 -34.93 -3.49
C ALA A 359 -1.85 -33.47 -3.11
N TRP A 360 -2.14 -32.67 -4.11
CA TRP A 360 -2.57 -31.28 -3.93
C TRP A 360 -4.08 -31.18 -4.14
N ARG A 361 -4.73 -30.36 -3.33
CA ARG A 361 -6.16 -30.09 -3.49
C ARG A 361 -6.49 -28.64 -3.19
N PRO A 362 -7.65 -28.14 -3.66
CA PRO A 362 -8.14 -26.81 -3.29
C PRO A 362 -8.37 -26.69 -1.79
N ALA A 363 -7.82 -25.63 -1.20
CA ALA A 363 -8.00 -25.25 0.19
C ALA A 363 -8.55 -23.83 0.29
N THR A 364 -9.30 -23.56 1.36
CA THR A 364 -9.62 -22.19 1.78
C THR A 364 -8.79 -21.88 3.03
N VAL A 365 -7.85 -20.94 2.92
CA VAL A 365 -7.08 -20.46 4.06
C VAL A 365 -7.93 -19.45 4.82
N VAL A 366 -8.16 -19.71 6.11
CA VAL A 366 -9.01 -18.89 6.99
C VAL A 366 -8.23 -18.44 8.21
N GLY A 367 -8.63 -17.32 8.77
CA GLY A 367 -8.02 -16.79 9.97
C GLY A 367 -8.65 -17.30 11.27
N ARG A 368 -8.26 -16.64 12.37
CA ARG A 368 -8.67 -16.97 13.75
C ARG A 368 -9.78 -16.08 14.31
N TYR A 369 -10.25 -15.11 13.53
CA TYR A 369 -11.22 -14.12 14.00
C TYR A 369 -12.64 -14.71 14.04
N CYS A 370 -13.46 -14.25 15.01
CA CYS A 370 -14.84 -14.71 15.17
C CYS A 370 -15.77 -14.04 14.14
N GLU A 371 -15.45 -14.23 12.86
CA GLU A 371 -16.16 -13.64 11.71
C GLU A 371 -16.18 -14.64 10.55
N ALA A 372 -17.36 -14.89 9.98
CA ALA A 372 -17.49 -15.83 8.85
C ALA A 372 -16.75 -15.36 7.59
N GLY A 373 -16.53 -14.06 7.46
CA GLY A 373 -15.76 -13.42 6.38
C GLY A 373 -14.26 -13.49 6.54
N ASP A 374 -13.74 -14.09 7.61
CA ASP A 374 -12.30 -14.19 7.90
C ASP A 374 -11.61 -15.21 7.00
N VAL A 375 -11.42 -14.84 5.77
CA VAL A 375 -10.78 -15.63 4.72
C VAL A 375 -9.59 -14.88 4.17
N LEU A 376 -8.44 -15.57 4.05
CA LEU A 376 -7.20 -15.03 3.49
C LEU A 376 -7.00 -15.41 2.02
N ALA A 377 -7.32 -16.66 1.67
CA ALA A 377 -7.23 -17.15 0.29
C ALA A 377 -8.29 -18.21 0.02
N ARG A 378 -8.84 -18.22 -1.17
CA ARG A 378 -9.88 -19.18 -1.61
C ARG A 378 -9.37 -20.05 -2.73
N ASP A 379 -9.71 -21.33 -2.68
CA ASP A 379 -9.46 -22.31 -3.71
C ASP A 379 -7.98 -22.39 -4.15
N VAL A 380 -7.07 -22.12 -3.18
CA VAL A 380 -5.63 -22.24 -3.40
C VAL A 380 -5.19 -23.68 -3.31
N ALA A 381 -4.26 -24.09 -4.15
CA ALA A 381 -3.73 -25.43 -4.12
C ALA A 381 -2.77 -25.60 -2.93
N LEU A 382 -3.09 -26.50 -2.00
CA LEU A 382 -2.20 -26.89 -0.90
C LEU A 382 -2.06 -28.42 -0.85
N PRO A 383 -0.91 -28.94 -0.37
CA PRO A 383 -0.74 -30.39 -0.22
C PRO A 383 -1.64 -30.93 0.89
N GLU A 384 -2.20 -32.14 0.70
CA GLU A 384 -3.17 -32.75 1.61
C GLU A 384 -2.60 -33.08 2.98
N ASP A 385 -1.27 -33.13 3.11
CA ASP A 385 -0.55 -33.38 4.35
C ASP A 385 -0.21 -32.11 5.16
N VAL A 386 -0.77 -30.95 4.78
CA VAL A 386 -0.66 -29.74 5.60
C VAL A 386 -1.22 -30.00 6.98
N THR A 387 -0.43 -29.66 8.01
CA THR A 387 -0.73 -29.96 9.41
C THR A 387 -0.42 -28.76 10.32
N VAL A 388 -0.86 -28.86 11.56
CA VAL A 388 -0.58 -27.87 12.62
C VAL A 388 0.92 -27.67 12.75
N GLY A 389 1.34 -26.42 12.83
CA GLY A 389 2.75 -26.03 12.91
C GLY A 389 3.41 -25.68 11.56
N ASP A 390 2.85 -26.12 10.43
CA ASP A 390 3.32 -25.72 9.10
C ASP A 390 3.23 -24.21 8.90
N VAL A 391 4.12 -23.67 8.07
CA VAL A 391 4.14 -22.25 7.73
C VAL A 391 3.55 -22.06 6.32
N ILE A 392 2.56 -21.17 6.24
CA ILE A 392 1.95 -20.71 4.99
C ILE A 392 2.44 -19.29 4.70
N ALA A 393 2.96 -19.07 3.50
CA ALA A 393 3.35 -17.75 3.00
C ALA A 393 2.31 -17.23 2.02
N VAL A 394 1.87 -15.98 2.22
CA VAL A 394 0.94 -15.27 1.34
C VAL A 394 1.67 -14.09 0.71
N PRO A 395 1.98 -14.12 -0.60
CA PRO A 395 2.69 -13.04 -1.29
C PRO A 395 1.77 -11.86 -1.62
N GLY A 396 2.38 -10.74 -2.04
CA GLY A 396 1.66 -9.54 -2.49
C GLY A 396 1.03 -8.73 -1.38
N THR A 397 1.48 -8.89 -0.14
CA THR A 397 0.87 -8.31 1.07
C THR A 397 1.52 -7.01 1.54
N GLY A 398 2.44 -6.40 0.77
CA GLY A 398 3.16 -5.18 1.18
C GLY A 398 2.33 -3.91 1.18
N ALA A 399 1.17 -3.87 0.49
CA ALA A 399 0.34 -2.67 0.39
C ALA A 399 -1.05 -2.85 0.98
N TYR A 400 -1.46 -1.92 1.86
CA TYR A 400 -2.81 -1.91 2.46
C TYR A 400 -3.14 -3.15 3.31
N HIS A 401 -2.13 -3.80 3.88
CA HIS A 401 -2.25 -4.84 4.89
C HIS A 401 -1.85 -4.25 6.23
N HIS A 402 -0.57 -4.10 6.49
CA HIS A 402 -0.08 -3.48 7.74
C HIS A 402 -0.69 -2.08 7.97
N ALA A 403 -0.82 -1.26 6.91
CA ALA A 403 -1.42 0.08 7.00
C ALA A 403 -2.91 0.07 7.35
N MET A 404 -3.64 -1.01 7.06
CA MET A 404 -5.07 -1.18 7.36
C MET A 404 -5.33 -2.19 8.48
N ALA A 405 -4.28 -2.72 9.09
CA ALA A 405 -4.42 -3.69 10.16
C ALA A 405 -5.19 -3.11 11.36
N SER A 406 -5.99 -3.96 11.99
CA SER A 406 -6.83 -3.61 13.12
C SER A 406 -6.55 -4.52 14.31
N SER A 407 -7.03 -4.11 15.48
CA SER A 407 -7.03 -4.93 16.71
C SER A 407 -8.38 -5.60 16.94
N TYR A 408 -9.05 -6.04 15.86
CA TYR A 408 -10.32 -6.78 15.97
C TYR A 408 -10.15 -8.01 16.90
N ASN A 409 -11.13 -8.29 17.72
CA ASN A 409 -11.09 -9.29 18.82
C ASN A 409 -9.92 -9.10 19.80
N LEU A 410 -9.34 -7.89 19.93
CA LEU A 410 -8.14 -7.60 20.71
C LEU A 410 -6.93 -8.49 20.33
N VAL A 411 -6.83 -8.87 19.08
CA VAL A 411 -5.64 -9.52 18.52
C VAL A 411 -4.63 -8.45 18.14
N GLY A 412 -3.40 -8.59 18.64
CA GLY A 412 -2.32 -7.65 18.34
C GLY A 412 -1.89 -7.67 16.88
N ARG A 413 -1.57 -6.50 16.32
CA ARG A 413 -1.08 -6.37 14.95
C ARG A 413 0.28 -7.03 14.80
N PRO A 414 0.54 -7.74 13.68
CA PRO A 414 1.81 -8.43 13.43
C PRO A 414 2.98 -7.44 13.27
N PRO A 415 4.23 -7.90 13.44
CA PRO A 415 5.40 -7.10 13.15
C PRO A 415 5.55 -6.89 11.64
N LEU A 416 6.20 -5.79 11.27
CA LEU A 416 6.75 -5.56 9.95
C LEU A 416 8.26 -5.77 10.00
N VAL A 417 8.77 -6.73 9.24
CA VAL A 417 10.18 -7.12 9.20
C VAL A 417 10.75 -6.75 7.83
N GLY A 418 11.71 -5.85 7.78
CA GLY A 418 12.46 -5.56 6.56
C GLY A 418 13.61 -6.53 6.37
N VAL A 419 13.79 -7.04 5.15
CA VAL A 419 14.91 -7.92 4.79
C VAL A 419 15.71 -7.31 3.65
N ARG A 420 17.04 -7.40 3.77
CA ARG A 420 18.00 -6.95 2.75
C ARG A 420 19.34 -7.67 2.97
N ASP A 421 19.96 -8.19 1.89
CA ASP A 421 21.27 -8.83 1.95
C ASP A 421 21.41 -9.91 3.04
N GLY A 422 20.38 -10.74 3.24
CA GLY A 422 20.33 -11.77 4.28
C GLY A 422 20.10 -11.23 5.69
N VAL A 423 20.02 -9.91 5.87
CA VAL A 423 19.81 -9.29 7.18
C VAL A 423 18.36 -8.91 7.37
N ALA A 424 17.73 -9.45 8.41
CA ALA A 424 16.37 -9.12 8.82
C ALA A 424 16.37 -8.23 10.06
N ARG A 425 15.54 -7.17 10.03
CA ARG A 425 15.33 -6.26 11.16
C ARG A 425 13.87 -5.88 11.29
N VAL A 426 13.41 -5.70 12.53
CA VAL A 426 12.07 -5.23 12.82
C VAL A 426 11.97 -3.74 12.44
N LEU A 427 11.06 -3.42 11.52
CA LEU A 427 10.72 -2.03 11.16
C LEU A 427 9.59 -1.49 12.05
N VAL A 428 8.61 -2.34 12.33
CA VAL A 428 7.53 -2.08 13.31
C VAL A 428 7.38 -3.34 14.14
N ARG A 429 7.46 -3.22 15.47
CA ARG A 429 7.34 -4.36 16.36
C ARG A 429 5.91 -4.92 16.40
N ARG A 430 5.76 -6.16 16.80
CA ARG A 430 4.47 -6.76 17.15
C ARG A 430 3.78 -5.93 18.24
N GLU A 431 2.48 -5.76 18.13
CA GLU A 431 1.67 -5.14 19.16
C GLU A 431 1.45 -6.14 20.29
N THR A 432 1.74 -5.72 21.52
CA THR A 432 1.58 -6.54 22.72
C THR A 432 0.19 -6.37 23.33
N THR A 433 -0.22 -7.29 24.20
CA THR A 433 -1.44 -7.13 25.00
C THR A 433 -1.40 -5.83 25.82
N ALA A 434 -0.25 -5.46 26.34
CA ALA A 434 -0.09 -4.19 27.07
C ALA A 434 -0.38 -2.97 26.17
N ASP A 435 0.03 -2.99 24.92
CA ASP A 435 -0.29 -1.91 23.96
C ASP A 435 -1.81 -1.81 23.72
N LEU A 436 -2.49 -2.94 23.60
CA LEU A 436 -3.94 -2.98 23.41
C LEU A 436 -4.68 -2.43 24.61
N LEU A 437 -4.26 -2.80 25.81
CA LEU A 437 -4.87 -2.40 27.07
C LEU A 437 -4.52 -0.97 27.50
N ALA A 438 -3.40 -0.42 27.04
CA ALA A 438 -2.93 0.92 27.41
C ALA A 438 -3.93 2.05 27.10
N ARG A 439 -4.90 1.81 26.21
CA ARG A 439 -5.92 2.79 25.82
C ARG A 439 -7.17 2.73 26.69
N ASP A 440 -7.34 1.67 27.49
CA ASP A 440 -8.50 1.53 28.37
C ASP A 440 -8.24 2.27 29.69
N CYS A 441 -8.94 3.38 29.89
CA CYS A 441 -8.80 4.22 31.09
C CYS A 441 -9.54 3.64 32.30
N CYS A 442 -10.35 2.60 32.13
CA CYS A 442 -11.14 1.97 33.21
C CYS A 442 -10.41 0.79 33.87
N LEU A 443 -9.30 0.33 33.29
CA LEU A 443 -8.49 -0.71 33.90
C LEU A 443 -7.85 -0.19 35.19
N PRO A 444 -7.91 -0.95 36.31
CA PRO A 444 -7.23 -0.58 37.54
C PRO A 444 -5.72 -0.43 37.32
N ARG A 445 -5.15 0.70 37.69
CA ARG A 445 -3.69 0.96 37.58
C ARG A 445 -2.84 0.03 38.46
N SER A 446 -3.46 -0.66 39.39
CA SER A 446 -2.85 -1.57 40.37
C SER A 446 -3.33 -3.03 40.24
N ALA A 447 -3.94 -3.42 39.12
CA ALA A 447 -4.09 -4.83 38.85
C ALA A 447 -2.67 -5.42 38.86
N PRO A 448 -2.35 -6.43 39.69
CA PRO A 448 -1.10 -7.15 39.55
C PRO A 448 -1.00 -7.52 38.08
N ASP A 449 0.18 -7.33 37.46
CA ASP A 449 0.47 -7.94 36.17
C ASP A 449 -0.13 -9.34 36.24
N ALA A 450 -1.26 -9.57 35.55
CA ALA A 450 -1.90 -10.87 35.49
C ALA A 450 -0.80 -11.75 34.92
N GLY A 451 -0.13 -12.44 35.83
CA GLY A 451 1.19 -13.03 35.79
C GLY A 451 1.58 -13.28 34.37
N SER A 452 2.62 -12.63 33.89
CA SER A 452 3.07 -12.58 32.52
C SER A 452 2.34 -13.61 31.65
N TRP A 453 1.26 -13.21 31.02
CA TRP A 453 0.77 -13.96 29.89
C TRP A 453 1.94 -13.85 28.94
N ASP A 454 2.87 -14.82 29.05
CA ASP A 454 4.01 -14.87 28.17
C ASP A 454 3.46 -14.76 26.77
N ASP A 455 3.64 -13.60 26.15
CA ASP A 455 3.28 -13.40 24.75
C ASP A 455 3.94 -14.49 23.88
N GLU A 456 5.04 -15.09 24.38
CA GLU A 456 5.68 -16.29 23.82
C GLU A 456 4.82 -17.56 23.95
N ALA A 457 4.07 -17.76 25.03
CA ALA A 457 3.24 -18.95 25.22
C ALA A 457 2.00 -18.95 24.30
N TRP A 458 1.47 -17.78 23.97
CA TRP A 458 0.38 -17.65 22.99
C TRP A 458 0.84 -17.69 21.54
N CYS A 459 2.13 -17.50 21.27
CA CYS A 459 2.73 -17.64 19.96
C CYS A 459 3.19 -19.07 19.63
N GLY A 460 2.83 -20.08 20.44
CA GLY A 460 3.06 -21.50 20.13
C GLY A 460 4.52 -21.94 20.17
N GLY A 461 5.39 -21.23 20.90
CA GLY A 461 6.74 -21.69 21.18
C GLY A 461 6.72 -22.83 22.20
N VAL A 462 7.08 -24.05 21.77
CA VAL A 462 7.41 -25.16 22.67
C VAL A 462 8.65 -24.72 23.45
N VAL A 463 8.48 -24.46 24.74
CA VAL A 463 9.60 -24.31 25.66
C VAL A 463 10.28 -25.67 25.76
N LEU A 464 11.38 -25.86 25.06
CA LEU A 464 12.31 -26.95 25.38
C LEU A 464 12.91 -26.64 26.75
N GLY A 465 12.59 -27.49 27.72
CA GLY A 465 13.08 -27.39 29.09
C GLY A 465 14.61 -27.21 29.09
N ARG A 466 15.07 -26.32 29.94
CA ARG A 466 16.46 -26.29 30.40
C ARG A 466 16.62 -27.40 31.44
N ASP A 467 17.36 -28.43 31.07
CA ASP A 467 18.17 -29.21 32.00
C ASP A 467 19.65 -28.84 31.77
#